data_01e6f68e7da70bb3ec6ccd1f853e2079
#
_entry.id   01e6f68e7da70bb3ec6ccd1f853e2079
#
_cell.length_a   1.000
_cell.length_b   1.000
_cell.length_c   1.000
_cell.angle_alpha   90.00
_cell.angle_beta   90.00
_cell.angle_gamma   90.00
#
_symmetry.space_group_name_H-M   'P 1'
#
loop_
_entity.id
_entity.type
_entity.pdbx_description
1 polymer ?
#
loop_
_entity_poly.entity_id
_entity_poly.type
_entity_poly.pdbx_seq_one_letter_code
_entity_poly.pdbx_strand_id
1 'polypeptide(L)'
;MSLLDHKRAGRWQSPMLLLILMSIAMPVAFNAWSALLNNFVVERAAFTGVEIGILQSLREVPGFLAFTTVFVLLVLREQTFGVLSLALLGVGVAATGFFPSEYGLYFTTVLMSIGFHYFEATKQSLSLQWLSKAEAPAVLGKLIAVGSITSLVVYSVIWVLLEVFALDYVWNFLLAGGVCTALALVMWAAFPNFPAKTTQHKSIILRKRYWLYYVLTFLSGARRQIFVVFAAFLMVEKFGYSASQVTLLFLVNYVFNWFFAERIGRMISRFGERTALTFEYVGLIFVFVAYGLVDNATLAAALYVLDHMFFAMAIAISTYFQKIADPKDMA
;
A
#
# COMPACT_ATOMS: atom_id res chain seq x y z
N MET A 1 30.28 -20.21 -5.65
CA MET A 1 28.98 -20.85 -5.36
C MET A 1 28.40 -21.31 -6.67
N SER A 2 28.17 -22.61 -6.80
CA SER A 2 28.29 -23.39 -8.03
C SER A 2 27.12 -23.24 -9.02
N LEU A 3 27.43 -23.42 -10.30
CA LEU A 3 26.52 -23.66 -11.44
C LEU A 3 25.47 -24.79 -11.23
N LEU A 4 25.48 -25.42 -10.06
CA LEU A 4 24.60 -26.54 -9.71
C LEU A 4 23.21 -26.08 -9.21
N ASP A 5 23.02 -24.83 -8.76
CA ASP A 5 21.71 -24.34 -8.31
C ASP A 5 20.76 -23.99 -9.45
N HIS A 6 21.27 -23.71 -10.64
CA HIS A 6 20.43 -23.38 -11.81
C HIS A 6 19.69 -24.57 -12.45
N LYS A 7 20.14 -25.80 -12.17
CA LYS A 7 19.52 -27.04 -12.74
C LYS A 7 18.33 -27.56 -11.95
N ARG A 8 17.99 -26.98 -10.77
CA ARG A 8 16.87 -27.44 -9.92
C ARG A 8 15.59 -26.60 -10.02
N ALA A 9 15.60 -25.46 -10.69
CA ALA A 9 14.38 -24.68 -10.87
C ALA A 9 13.43 -25.42 -11.84
N GLY A 10 12.28 -25.82 -11.36
CA GLY A 10 11.21 -26.35 -12.21
C GLY A 10 10.80 -25.29 -13.24
N ARG A 11 10.22 -25.72 -14.37
CA ARG A 11 9.81 -24.84 -15.47
C ARG A 11 8.87 -23.69 -15.04
N TRP A 12 8.18 -23.82 -13.90
CA TRP A 12 7.28 -22.84 -13.30
C TRP A 12 7.96 -21.91 -12.28
N GLN A 13 9.12 -22.28 -11.72
CA GLN A 13 9.85 -21.51 -10.72
C GLN A 13 10.63 -20.36 -11.39
N SER A 14 9.98 -19.25 -11.64
CA SER A 14 10.58 -18.08 -12.28
C SER A 14 10.54 -16.84 -11.37
N PRO A 15 11.50 -15.90 -11.51
CA PRO A 15 11.44 -14.60 -10.83
C PRO A 15 10.12 -13.88 -11.07
N MET A 16 9.58 -13.98 -12.29
CA MET A 16 8.32 -13.35 -12.65
C MET A 16 7.13 -13.92 -11.86
N LEU A 17 7.04 -15.24 -11.71
CA LEU A 17 5.98 -15.85 -10.92
C LEU A 17 6.10 -15.47 -9.44
N LEU A 18 7.33 -15.41 -8.91
CA LEU A 18 7.57 -14.98 -7.54
C LEU A 18 7.09 -13.52 -7.33
N LEU A 19 7.40 -12.60 -8.24
CA LEU A 19 6.92 -11.21 -8.20
C LEU A 19 5.38 -11.12 -8.28
N ILE A 20 4.74 -11.97 -9.10
CA ILE A 20 3.28 -12.06 -9.18
C ILE A 20 2.69 -12.50 -7.83
N LEU A 21 3.23 -13.58 -7.24
CA LEU A 21 2.76 -14.06 -5.94
C LEU A 21 2.96 -13.03 -4.82
N MET A 22 4.09 -12.31 -4.83
CA MET A 22 4.33 -11.18 -3.94
C MET A 22 3.30 -10.07 -4.14
N SER A 23 2.92 -9.79 -5.39
CA SER A 23 1.92 -8.78 -5.74
C SER A 23 0.48 -9.19 -5.42
N ILE A 24 0.23 -10.46 -5.16
CA ILE A 24 -1.04 -11.00 -4.65
C ILE A 24 -1.03 -11.01 -3.12
N ALA A 25 0.00 -11.55 -2.50
CA ALA A 25 0.02 -11.82 -1.07
C ALA A 25 -0.06 -10.55 -0.21
N MET A 26 0.65 -9.49 -0.58
CA MET A 26 0.64 -8.23 0.16
C MET A 26 -0.75 -7.56 0.19
N PRO A 27 -1.44 -7.34 -0.95
CA PRO A 27 -2.78 -6.76 -0.93
C PRO A 27 -3.81 -7.60 -0.16
N VAL A 28 -3.68 -8.92 -0.13
CA VAL A 28 -4.59 -9.79 0.65
C VAL A 28 -4.57 -9.40 2.12
N ALA A 29 -3.41 -9.26 2.74
CA ALA A 29 -3.31 -8.90 4.14
C ALA A 29 -3.57 -7.40 4.38
N PHE A 30 -2.89 -6.54 3.64
CA PHE A 30 -2.93 -5.09 3.89
C PHE A 30 -4.30 -4.48 3.64
N ASN A 31 -4.99 -4.87 2.55
CA ASN A 31 -6.31 -4.32 2.25
C ASN A 31 -7.39 -4.82 3.21
N ALA A 32 -7.28 -6.09 3.66
CA ALA A 32 -8.18 -6.60 4.69
C ALA A 32 -8.00 -5.82 6.00
N TRP A 33 -6.75 -5.62 6.43
CA TRP A 33 -6.45 -4.82 7.60
C TRP A 33 -6.99 -3.38 7.46
N SER A 34 -6.75 -2.74 6.33
CA SER A 34 -7.20 -1.37 6.06
C SER A 34 -8.73 -1.23 6.04
N ALA A 35 -9.45 -2.21 5.48
CA ALA A 35 -10.90 -2.19 5.42
C ALA A 35 -11.58 -2.38 6.78
N LEU A 36 -10.98 -3.21 7.63
CA LEU A 36 -11.60 -3.63 8.88
C LEU A 36 -11.17 -2.78 10.09
N LEU A 37 -9.98 -2.16 10.03
CA LEU A 37 -9.35 -1.53 11.17
C LEU A 37 -10.25 -0.52 11.87
N ASN A 38 -10.80 0.44 11.11
CA ASN A 38 -11.53 1.56 11.72
C ASN A 38 -12.76 1.09 12.52
N ASN A 39 -13.55 0.18 11.94
CA ASN A 39 -14.68 -0.39 12.66
C ASN A 39 -14.21 -1.21 13.87
N PHE A 40 -13.20 -2.04 13.70
CA PHE A 40 -12.67 -2.88 14.76
C PHE A 40 -12.17 -2.08 15.97
N VAL A 41 -11.42 -0.99 15.73
CA VAL A 41 -10.89 -0.16 16.84
C VAL A 41 -12.00 0.62 17.54
N VAL A 42 -13.03 1.08 16.81
CA VAL A 42 -14.19 1.78 17.42
C VAL A 42 -15.05 0.80 18.19
N GLU A 43 -15.45 -0.32 17.59
CA GLU A 43 -16.41 -1.26 18.17
C GLU A 43 -15.83 -2.14 19.27
N ARG A 44 -14.54 -2.49 19.20
CA ARG A 44 -13.90 -3.47 20.08
C ARG A 44 -12.90 -2.88 21.06
N ALA A 45 -12.36 -1.68 20.80
CA ALA A 45 -11.34 -1.05 21.63
C ALA A 45 -11.72 0.39 22.06
N ALA A 46 -12.89 0.89 21.66
CA ALA A 46 -13.41 2.22 21.98
C ALA A 46 -12.44 3.36 21.63
N PHE A 47 -11.73 3.24 20.52
CA PHE A 47 -10.79 4.26 20.04
C PHE A 47 -11.53 5.53 19.66
N THR A 48 -10.89 6.64 20.01
CA THR A 48 -11.22 8.00 19.54
C THR A 48 -10.25 8.44 18.47
N GLY A 49 -10.38 9.66 17.97
CA GLY A 49 -9.43 10.25 17.04
C GLY A 49 -7.99 10.34 17.56
N VAL A 50 -7.81 10.37 18.89
CA VAL A 50 -6.47 10.41 19.52
C VAL A 50 -5.77 9.06 19.36
N GLU A 51 -6.41 7.97 19.76
CA GLU A 51 -5.82 6.62 19.71
C GLU A 51 -5.58 6.19 18.26
N ILE A 52 -6.50 6.49 17.33
CA ILE A 52 -6.27 6.17 15.92
C ILE A 52 -5.12 7.00 15.33
N GLY A 53 -4.97 8.25 15.75
CA GLY A 53 -3.84 9.10 15.36
C GLY A 53 -2.51 8.54 15.83
N ILE A 54 -2.43 8.06 17.08
CA ILE A 54 -1.23 7.40 17.64
C ILE A 54 -0.94 6.09 16.89
N LEU A 55 -1.96 5.24 16.67
CA LEU A 55 -1.84 3.97 15.95
C LEU A 55 -1.24 4.20 14.56
N GLN A 56 -1.77 5.16 13.82
CA GLN A 56 -1.31 5.45 12.47
C GLN A 56 0.08 6.10 12.47
N SER A 57 0.42 6.90 13.48
CA SER A 57 1.78 7.43 13.64
C SER A 57 2.78 6.30 13.90
N LEU A 58 2.44 5.36 14.76
CA LEU A 58 3.26 4.17 15.02
C LEU A 58 3.42 3.30 13.78
N ARG A 59 2.39 3.21 12.94
CA ARG A 59 2.47 2.50 11.64
C ARG A 59 3.52 3.11 10.72
N GLU A 60 3.69 4.43 10.72
CA GLU A 60 4.63 5.10 9.82
C GLU A 60 6.09 5.07 10.32
N VAL A 61 6.35 4.73 11.60
CA VAL A 61 7.71 4.61 12.12
C VAL A 61 8.55 3.59 11.34
N PRO A 62 8.09 2.35 11.07
CA PRO A 62 8.83 1.42 10.21
C PRO A 62 9.03 1.94 8.78
N GLY A 63 8.09 2.72 8.25
CA GLY A 63 8.23 3.38 6.95
C GLY A 63 9.37 4.38 6.93
N PHE A 64 9.46 5.22 7.96
CA PHE A 64 10.58 6.13 8.13
C PHE A 64 11.92 5.37 8.28
N LEU A 65 11.90 4.23 8.97
CA LEU A 65 13.10 3.39 9.17
C LEU A 65 13.40 2.45 7.99
N ALA A 66 12.63 2.47 6.91
CA ALA A 66 12.83 1.56 5.77
C ALA A 66 14.22 1.66 5.12
N PHE A 67 14.93 2.80 5.27
CA PHE A 67 16.32 2.93 4.84
C PHE A 67 17.27 1.94 5.54
N THR A 68 16.90 1.43 6.72
CA THR A 68 17.68 0.42 7.46
C THR A 68 17.66 -0.95 6.78
N THR A 69 16.83 -1.16 5.77
CA THR A 69 16.86 -2.33 4.87
C THR A 69 18.29 -2.64 4.41
N VAL A 70 19.09 -1.60 4.11
CA VAL A 70 20.48 -1.75 3.67
C VAL A 70 21.31 -2.54 4.68
N PHE A 71 21.13 -2.31 5.98
CA PHE A 71 21.87 -3.03 7.03
C PHE A 71 21.44 -4.49 7.15
N VAL A 72 20.14 -4.77 7.00
CA VAL A 72 19.61 -6.15 7.01
C VAL A 72 20.15 -6.94 5.81
N LEU A 73 20.26 -6.29 4.66
CA LEU A 73 20.79 -6.90 3.43
C LEU A 73 22.32 -7.16 3.47
N LEU A 74 23.02 -6.72 4.52
CA LEU A 74 24.39 -7.19 4.77
C LEU A 74 24.45 -8.64 5.26
N VAL A 75 23.39 -9.10 5.93
CA VAL A 75 23.30 -10.41 6.56
C VAL A 75 22.37 -11.35 5.79
N LEU A 76 21.22 -10.87 5.34
CA LEU A 76 20.20 -11.64 4.65
C LEU A 76 20.23 -11.41 3.14
N ARG A 77 19.88 -12.46 2.38
CA ARG A 77 19.61 -12.33 0.95
C ARG A 77 18.32 -11.55 0.76
N GLU A 78 18.28 -10.65 -0.20
CA GLU A 78 17.17 -9.74 -0.46
C GLU A 78 15.86 -10.48 -0.70
N GLN A 79 15.85 -11.54 -1.53
CA GLN A 79 14.66 -12.37 -1.74
C GLN A 79 14.15 -13.00 -0.44
N THR A 80 15.02 -13.56 0.38
CA THR A 80 14.67 -14.16 1.68
C THR A 80 14.10 -13.11 2.61
N PHE A 81 14.72 -11.93 2.66
CA PHE A 81 14.25 -10.83 3.49
C PHE A 81 12.87 -10.32 3.05
N GLY A 82 12.60 -10.18 1.75
CA GLY A 82 11.30 -9.81 1.23
C GLY A 82 10.20 -10.83 1.58
N VAL A 83 10.49 -12.12 1.48
CA VAL A 83 9.52 -13.17 1.84
C VAL A 83 9.28 -13.21 3.36
N LEU A 84 10.31 -13.05 4.19
CA LEU A 84 10.17 -12.97 5.65
C LEU A 84 9.37 -11.74 6.07
N SER A 85 9.62 -10.60 5.44
CA SER A 85 8.85 -9.36 5.67
C SER A 85 7.38 -9.54 5.31
N LEU A 86 7.09 -10.25 4.22
CA LEU A 86 5.72 -10.58 3.82
C LEU A 86 5.03 -11.54 4.81
N ALA A 87 5.76 -12.54 5.32
CA ALA A 87 5.26 -13.41 6.38
C ALA A 87 4.95 -12.62 7.66
N LEU A 88 5.83 -11.68 8.04
CA LEU A 88 5.65 -10.82 9.20
C LEU A 88 4.41 -9.92 9.06
N LEU A 89 4.19 -9.34 7.85
CA LEU A 89 2.95 -8.62 7.53
C LEU A 89 1.72 -9.50 7.78
N GLY A 90 1.73 -10.72 7.22
CA GLY A 90 0.61 -11.66 7.37
C GLY A 90 0.35 -12.03 8.83
N VAL A 91 1.38 -12.35 9.60
CA VAL A 91 1.29 -12.65 11.03
C VAL A 91 0.74 -11.45 11.82
N GLY A 92 1.24 -10.23 11.57
CA GLY A 92 0.76 -9.03 12.21
C GLY A 92 -0.72 -8.77 11.95
N VAL A 93 -1.17 -8.95 10.70
CA VAL A 93 -2.58 -8.82 10.34
C VAL A 93 -3.42 -9.92 10.98
N ALA A 94 -2.99 -11.19 10.91
CA ALA A 94 -3.72 -12.30 11.53
C ALA A 94 -3.87 -12.12 13.05
N ALA A 95 -2.85 -11.57 13.71
CA ALA A 95 -2.87 -11.32 15.14
C ALA A 95 -3.81 -10.17 15.55
N THR A 96 -4.07 -9.19 14.68
CA THR A 96 -4.81 -7.96 15.02
C THR A 96 -6.15 -8.26 15.71
N GLY A 97 -6.91 -9.23 15.21
CA GLY A 97 -8.23 -9.58 15.75
C GLY A 97 -8.21 -10.13 17.16
N PHE A 98 -7.10 -10.67 17.64
CA PHE A 98 -6.97 -11.27 18.96
C PHE A 98 -6.55 -10.28 20.05
N PHE A 99 -6.18 -9.06 19.70
CA PHE A 99 -5.69 -8.05 20.62
C PHE A 99 -6.53 -6.76 20.59
N PRO A 100 -7.83 -6.80 20.93
CA PRO A 100 -8.73 -5.65 20.92
C PRO A 100 -8.50 -4.72 22.11
N SER A 101 -7.28 -4.24 22.27
CA SER A 101 -6.87 -3.29 23.29
C SER A 101 -5.90 -2.27 22.69
N GLU A 102 -5.81 -1.11 23.31
CA GLU A 102 -4.97 -0.01 22.84
C GLU A 102 -3.54 -0.48 22.55
N TYR A 103 -2.84 -1.01 23.52
CA TYR A 103 -1.46 -1.47 23.37
C TYR A 103 -1.34 -2.71 22.47
N GLY A 104 -2.33 -3.59 22.49
CA GLY A 104 -2.36 -4.76 21.62
C GLY A 104 -2.46 -4.35 20.14
N LEU A 105 -3.31 -3.37 19.84
CA LEU A 105 -3.47 -2.82 18.50
C LEU A 105 -2.25 -2.03 18.06
N TYR A 106 -1.62 -1.26 18.94
CA TYR A 106 -0.34 -0.59 18.63
C TYR A 106 0.74 -1.61 18.30
N PHE A 107 0.88 -2.66 19.10
CA PHE A 107 1.87 -3.71 18.86
C PHE A 107 1.63 -4.45 17.53
N THR A 108 0.42 -4.92 17.27
CA THR A 108 0.11 -5.66 16.03
C THR A 108 0.25 -4.77 14.80
N THR A 109 -0.10 -3.49 14.92
CA THR A 109 0.09 -2.50 13.85
C THR A 109 1.56 -2.27 13.53
N VAL A 110 2.43 -2.09 14.55
CA VAL A 110 3.87 -1.95 14.33
C VAL A 110 4.44 -3.23 13.70
N LEU A 111 4.02 -4.40 14.19
CA LEU A 111 4.47 -5.69 13.67
C LEU A 111 4.15 -5.85 12.17
N MET A 112 2.89 -5.61 11.79
CA MET A 112 2.48 -5.70 10.39
C MET A 112 3.14 -4.63 9.53
N SER A 113 3.35 -3.43 10.08
CA SER A 113 3.95 -2.30 9.37
C SER A 113 5.44 -2.52 9.08
N ILE A 114 6.19 -3.11 10.01
CA ILE A 114 7.56 -3.57 9.74
C ILE A 114 7.53 -4.49 8.52
N GLY A 115 6.67 -5.51 8.53
CA GLY A 115 6.51 -6.42 7.40
C GLY A 115 6.19 -5.69 6.09
N PHE A 116 5.23 -4.77 6.12
CA PHE A 116 4.79 -4.01 4.96
C PHE A 116 5.88 -3.14 4.33
N HIS A 117 6.49 -2.26 5.10
CA HIS A 117 7.45 -1.28 4.57
C HIS A 117 8.75 -1.91 4.09
N TYR A 118 9.28 -2.89 4.83
CA TYR A 118 10.47 -3.62 4.41
C TYR A 118 10.20 -4.51 3.19
N PHE A 119 9.00 -5.11 3.11
CA PHE A 119 8.58 -5.86 1.93
C PHE A 119 8.48 -4.97 0.69
N GLU A 120 7.82 -3.80 0.77
CA GLU A 120 7.68 -2.90 -0.37
C GLU A 120 9.03 -2.42 -0.90
N ALA A 121 9.95 -2.00 0.00
CA ALA A 121 11.30 -1.61 -0.40
C ALA A 121 12.04 -2.76 -1.11
N THR A 122 11.96 -3.97 -0.56
CA THR A 122 12.64 -5.15 -1.11
C THR A 122 12.02 -5.60 -2.44
N LYS A 123 10.69 -5.63 -2.54
CA LYS A 123 9.98 -6.00 -3.78
C LYS A 123 10.31 -5.05 -4.92
N GLN A 124 10.36 -3.76 -4.63
CA GLN A 124 10.75 -2.75 -5.64
C GLN A 124 12.16 -3.00 -6.15
N SER A 125 13.11 -3.22 -5.25
CA SER A 125 14.49 -3.51 -5.59
C SER A 125 14.64 -4.81 -6.40
N LEU A 126 14.03 -5.91 -5.95
CA LEU A 126 14.02 -7.19 -6.68
C LEU A 126 13.42 -7.04 -8.08
N SER A 127 12.35 -6.27 -8.22
CA SER A 127 11.72 -6.02 -9.53
C SER A 127 12.71 -5.34 -10.49
N LEU A 128 13.43 -4.34 -10.02
CA LEU A 128 14.41 -3.63 -10.84
C LEU A 128 15.65 -4.49 -11.18
N GLN A 129 16.03 -5.40 -10.28
CA GLN A 129 17.19 -6.28 -10.49
C GLN A 129 16.88 -7.42 -11.47
N TRP A 130 15.68 -8.00 -11.42
CA TRP A 130 15.34 -9.19 -12.22
C TRP A 130 14.81 -8.85 -13.60
N LEU A 131 14.26 -7.65 -13.80
CA LEU A 131 13.74 -7.21 -15.08
C LEU A 131 14.82 -6.52 -15.92
N SER A 132 14.76 -6.68 -17.23
CA SER A 132 15.55 -5.87 -18.13
C SER A 132 14.96 -4.46 -18.23
N LYS A 133 15.78 -3.44 -18.53
CA LYS A 133 15.30 -2.06 -18.70
C LYS A 133 14.20 -1.93 -19.75
N ALA A 134 14.23 -2.76 -20.78
CA ALA A 134 13.23 -2.76 -21.85
C ALA A 134 11.89 -3.37 -21.41
N GLU A 135 11.92 -4.42 -20.57
CA GLU A 135 10.73 -5.14 -20.13
C GLU A 135 10.11 -4.54 -18.86
N ALA A 136 10.93 -3.85 -18.03
CA ALA A 136 10.52 -3.36 -16.74
C ALA A 136 9.20 -2.54 -16.75
N PRO A 137 8.99 -1.56 -17.66
CA PRO A 137 7.74 -0.79 -17.65
C PRO A 137 6.50 -1.65 -17.87
N ALA A 138 6.55 -2.59 -18.82
CA ALA A 138 5.43 -3.46 -19.13
C ALA A 138 5.17 -4.47 -18.00
N VAL A 139 6.22 -5.02 -17.41
CA VAL A 139 6.10 -6.00 -16.31
C VAL A 139 5.65 -5.34 -15.02
N LEU A 140 6.19 -4.17 -14.67
CA LEU A 140 5.73 -3.40 -13.51
C LEU A 140 4.26 -3.03 -13.65
N GLY A 141 3.82 -2.61 -14.85
CA GLY A 141 2.41 -2.37 -15.15
C GLY A 141 1.53 -3.61 -14.91
N LYS A 142 2.00 -4.80 -15.33
CA LYS A 142 1.31 -6.07 -15.04
C LYS A 142 1.25 -6.38 -13.55
N LEU A 143 2.32 -6.16 -12.80
CA LEU A 143 2.35 -6.39 -11.35
C LEU A 143 1.39 -5.45 -10.62
N ILE A 144 1.29 -4.19 -11.04
CA ILE A 144 0.30 -3.22 -10.53
C ILE A 144 -1.12 -3.71 -10.86
N ALA A 145 -1.37 -4.16 -12.09
CA ALA A 145 -2.68 -4.68 -12.48
C ALA A 145 -3.07 -5.92 -11.64
N VAL A 146 -2.14 -6.86 -11.43
CA VAL A 146 -2.34 -8.02 -10.55
C VAL A 146 -2.70 -7.57 -9.13
N GLY A 147 -1.96 -6.62 -8.56
CA GLY A 147 -2.25 -6.07 -7.24
C GLY A 147 -3.63 -5.42 -7.17
N SER A 148 -4.01 -4.64 -8.19
CA SER A 148 -5.32 -3.97 -8.27
C SER A 148 -6.48 -4.97 -8.37
N ILE A 149 -6.35 -6.01 -9.21
CA ILE A 149 -7.35 -7.09 -9.30
C ILE A 149 -7.45 -7.82 -7.96
N THR A 150 -6.31 -8.13 -7.33
CA THR A 150 -6.30 -8.75 -6.00
C THR A 150 -7.02 -7.89 -4.99
N SER A 151 -6.80 -6.57 -4.99
CA SER A 151 -7.48 -5.63 -4.11
C SER A 151 -8.99 -5.66 -4.29
N LEU A 152 -9.46 -5.63 -5.54
CA LEU A 152 -10.90 -5.75 -5.85
C LEU A 152 -11.48 -7.06 -5.33
N VAL A 153 -10.79 -8.18 -5.56
CA VAL A 153 -11.22 -9.50 -5.07
C VAL A 153 -11.27 -9.52 -3.54
N VAL A 154 -10.23 -9.02 -2.87
CA VAL A 154 -10.16 -8.99 -1.40
C VAL A 154 -11.29 -8.18 -0.80
N TYR A 155 -11.54 -6.97 -1.28
CA TYR A 155 -12.64 -6.14 -0.79
C TYR A 155 -14.01 -6.79 -1.05
N SER A 156 -14.19 -7.42 -2.22
CA SER A 156 -15.43 -8.15 -2.53
C SER A 156 -15.63 -9.33 -1.59
N VAL A 157 -14.56 -10.10 -1.33
CA VAL A 157 -14.62 -11.24 -0.40
C VAL A 157 -14.91 -10.77 1.02
N ILE A 158 -14.24 -9.73 1.51
CA ILE A 158 -14.48 -9.17 2.85
C ILE A 158 -15.93 -8.70 2.97
N TRP A 159 -16.44 -7.98 1.98
CA TRP A 159 -17.82 -7.54 1.97
C TRP A 159 -18.80 -8.73 2.09
N VAL A 160 -18.58 -9.79 1.31
CA VAL A 160 -19.39 -11.02 1.39
C VAL A 160 -19.27 -11.70 2.76
N LEU A 161 -18.06 -11.81 3.30
CA LEU A 161 -17.84 -12.42 4.62
C LEU A 161 -18.54 -11.65 5.74
N LEU A 162 -18.56 -10.32 5.67
CA LEU A 162 -19.22 -9.47 6.66
C LEU A 162 -20.74 -9.44 6.47
N GLU A 163 -21.22 -9.18 5.24
CA GLU A 163 -22.63 -8.90 4.97
C GLU A 163 -23.47 -10.17 4.83
N VAL A 164 -22.92 -11.21 4.19
CA VAL A 164 -23.68 -12.45 3.90
C VAL A 164 -23.46 -13.48 5.00
N PHE A 165 -22.22 -13.66 5.44
CA PHE A 165 -21.87 -14.68 6.44
C PHE A 165 -21.81 -14.14 7.87
N ALA A 166 -21.91 -12.82 8.06
CA ALA A 166 -21.78 -12.14 9.36
C ALA A 166 -20.54 -12.61 10.14
N LEU A 167 -19.41 -12.83 9.42
CA LEU A 167 -18.20 -13.38 9.99
C LEU A 167 -17.52 -12.31 10.88
N ASP A 168 -17.19 -12.67 12.12
CA ASP A 168 -16.53 -11.75 13.06
C ASP A 168 -15.17 -11.26 12.55
N TYR A 169 -14.75 -10.08 13.01
CA TYR A 169 -13.47 -9.44 12.66
C TYR A 169 -12.27 -10.35 12.87
N VAL A 170 -12.25 -11.13 13.96
CA VAL A 170 -11.13 -12.04 14.28
C VAL A 170 -10.88 -13.02 13.15
N TRP A 171 -11.93 -13.62 12.61
CA TRP A 171 -11.81 -14.58 11.52
C TRP A 171 -11.41 -13.91 10.19
N ASN A 172 -11.92 -12.71 9.92
CA ASN A 172 -11.53 -11.95 8.73
C ASN A 172 -10.04 -11.59 8.75
N PHE A 173 -9.52 -11.10 9.88
CA PHE A 173 -8.08 -10.82 10.05
C PHE A 173 -7.25 -12.09 9.96
N LEU A 174 -7.69 -13.17 10.63
CA LEU A 174 -6.98 -14.45 10.63
C LEU A 174 -6.91 -15.07 9.24
N LEU A 175 -8.00 -15.06 8.48
CA LEU A 175 -8.04 -15.57 7.11
C LEU A 175 -7.11 -14.77 6.19
N ALA A 176 -7.23 -13.45 6.17
CA ALA A 176 -6.44 -12.61 5.29
C ALA A 176 -4.93 -12.67 5.62
N GLY A 177 -4.58 -12.50 6.89
CA GLY A 177 -3.20 -12.60 7.35
C GLY A 177 -2.63 -14.01 7.23
N GLY A 178 -3.45 -15.03 7.51
CA GLY A 178 -3.09 -16.45 7.35
C GLY A 178 -2.82 -16.83 5.90
N VAL A 179 -3.64 -16.39 4.95
CA VAL A 179 -3.41 -16.60 3.50
C VAL A 179 -2.11 -15.92 3.07
N CYS A 180 -1.85 -14.68 3.50
CA CYS A 180 -0.61 -13.99 3.18
C CYS A 180 0.61 -14.75 3.73
N THR A 181 0.56 -15.17 5.00
CA THR A 181 1.63 -15.94 5.65
C THR A 181 1.83 -17.29 4.94
N ALA A 182 0.77 -18.01 4.60
CA ALA A 182 0.85 -19.26 3.87
C ALA A 182 1.48 -19.07 2.49
N LEU A 183 1.10 -18.02 1.74
CA LEU A 183 1.74 -17.68 0.46
C LEU A 183 3.22 -17.36 0.64
N ALA A 184 3.61 -16.63 1.69
CA ALA A 184 5.01 -16.37 1.99
C ALA A 184 5.79 -17.65 2.29
N LEU A 185 5.23 -18.56 3.09
CA LEU A 185 5.85 -19.87 3.38
C LEU A 185 5.98 -20.74 2.12
N VAL A 186 4.96 -20.75 1.25
CA VAL A 186 5.03 -21.41 -0.05
C VAL A 186 6.14 -20.83 -0.92
N MET A 187 6.23 -19.50 -1.00
CA MET A 187 7.29 -18.83 -1.74
C MET A 187 8.68 -19.19 -1.19
N TRP A 188 8.82 -19.21 0.12
CA TRP A 188 10.08 -19.58 0.77
C TRP A 188 10.50 -21.03 0.50
N ALA A 189 9.55 -21.96 0.59
CA ALA A 189 9.82 -23.39 0.43
C ALA A 189 9.95 -23.83 -1.04
N ALA A 190 9.17 -23.23 -1.93
CA ALA A 190 9.04 -23.69 -3.31
C ALA A 190 9.95 -22.98 -4.30
N PHE A 191 10.45 -21.76 -4.00
CA PHE A 191 11.28 -21.01 -4.94
C PHE A 191 12.76 -21.04 -4.55
N PRO A 192 13.67 -21.28 -5.52
CA PRO A 192 15.10 -21.12 -5.30
C PRO A 192 15.45 -19.65 -5.12
N ASN A 193 16.58 -19.37 -4.49
CA ASN A 193 17.11 -18.02 -4.47
C ASN A 193 17.66 -17.65 -5.85
N PHE A 194 17.05 -16.64 -6.47
CA PHE A 194 17.51 -16.12 -7.75
C PHE A 194 18.70 -15.15 -7.56
N PRO A 195 19.74 -15.25 -8.42
CA PRO A 195 20.89 -14.38 -8.30
C PRO A 195 20.52 -12.91 -8.69
N ALA A 196 21.10 -11.97 -7.96
CA ALA A 196 21.06 -10.57 -8.36
C ALA A 196 21.90 -10.35 -9.62
N LYS A 197 21.36 -9.64 -10.63
CA LYS A 197 22.08 -9.35 -11.88
C LYS A 197 23.09 -8.22 -11.74
N THR A 198 22.92 -7.31 -10.79
CA THR A 198 23.78 -6.14 -10.58
C THR A 198 23.98 -5.84 -9.10
N THR A 199 25.20 -5.42 -8.77
CA THR A 199 25.53 -4.92 -7.41
C THR A 199 24.92 -3.53 -7.25
N GLN A 200 24.03 -3.35 -6.27
CA GLN A 200 23.38 -2.06 -6.01
C GLN A 200 24.36 -1.10 -5.34
N HIS A 201 24.36 0.18 -5.76
CA HIS A 201 25.06 1.24 -5.06
C HIS A 201 24.30 1.61 -3.77
N LYS A 202 25.01 1.60 -2.65
CA LYS A 202 24.45 1.80 -1.32
C LYS A 202 24.60 3.26 -0.85
N SER A 203 24.27 4.26 -1.68
CA SER A 203 24.38 5.67 -1.33
C SER A 203 23.09 6.44 -1.62
N ILE A 204 22.66 7.24 -0.63
CA ILE A 204 21.52 8.16 -0.79
C ILE A 204 22.06 9.45 -1.39
N ILE A 205 21.53 9.85 -2.55
CA ILE A 205 21.93 11.09 -3.23
C ILE A 205 20.77 12.09 -3.14
N LEU A 206 20.99 13.19 -2.41
CA LEU A 206 20.05 14.32 -2.35
C LEU A 206 20.65 15.53 -3.08
N ARG A 207 20.01 15.98 -4.16
CA ARG A 207 20.45 17.16 -4.91
C ARG A 207 19.59 18.37 -4.60
N LYS A 208 20.21 19.49 -4.22
CA LYS A 208 19.52 20.75 -3.90
C LYS A 208 18.60 21.24 -5.02
N ARG A 209 18.91 20.96 -6.30
CA ARG A 209 18.09 21.38 -7.45
C ARG A 209 16.69 20.75 -7.49
N TYR A 210 16.48 19.62 -6.76
CA TYR A 210 15.17 18.94 -6.72
C TYR A 210 14.35 19.28 -5.45
N TRP A 211 14.72 20.34 -4.74
CA TRP A 211 14.07 20.70 -3.47
C TRP A 211 12.54 20.83 -3.59
N LEU A 212 12.04 21.42 -4.69
CA LEU A 212 10.59 21.58 -4.89
C LEU A 212 9.90 20.22 -5.03
N TYR A 213 10.50 19.28 -5.75
CA TYR A 213 9.99 17.92 -5.85
C TYR A 213 9.93 17.24 -4.48
N TYR A 214 10.97 17.37 -3.66
CA TYR A 214 10.96 16.79 -2.31
C TYR A 214 9.87 17.39 -1.43
N VAL A 215 9.69 18.71 -1.48
CA VAL A 215 8.61 19.41 -0.75
C VAL A 215 7.23 18.97 -1.23
N LEU A 216 6.99 18.91 -2.55
CA LEU A 216 5.72 18.46 -3.10
C LEU A 216 5.41 17.01 -2.73
N THR A 217 6.42 16.13 -2.78
CA THR A 217 6.28 14.72 -2.40
C THR A 217 5.94 14.59 -0.91
N PHE A 218 6.65 15.32 -0.05
CA PHE A 218 6.40 15.34 1.39
C PHE A 218 4.99 15.84 1.71
N LEU A 219 4.60 16.99 1.18
CA LEU A 219 3.28 17.58 1.43
C LEU A 219 2.15 16.71 0.87
N SER A 220 2.33 16.11 -0.31
CA SER A 220 1.36 15.19 -0.90
C SER A 220 1.20 13.93 -0.04
N GLY A 221 2.31 13.39 0.48
CA GLY A 221 2.29 12.26 1.41
C GLY A 221 1.58 12.59 2.71
N ALA A 222 1.91 13.71 3.35
CA ALA A 222 1.28 14.17 4.58
C ALA A 222 -0.24 14.37 4.40
N ARG A 223 -0.65 15.06 3.34
CA ARG A 223 -2.06 15.26 3.00
C ARG A 223 -2.79 13.92 2.77
N ARG A 224 -2.19 13.04 1.97
CA ARG A 224 -2.76 11.72 1.71
C ARG A 224 -2.99 10.95 2.99
N GLN A 225 -2.06 11.02 3.93
CA GLN A 225 -2.15 10.31 5.20
C GLN A 225 -3.29 10.85 6.06
N ILE A 226 -3.48 12.16 6.14
CA ILE A 226 -4.61 12.78 6.84
C ILE A 226 -5.93 12.20 6.31
N PHE A 227 -6.09 12.13 5.00
CA PHE A 227 -7.31 11.61 4.39
C PHE A 227 -7.48 10.10 4.62
N VAL A 228 -6.46 9.30 4.30
CA VAL A 228 -6.53 7.83 4.43
C VAL A 228 -6.88 7.40 5.84
N VAL A 229 -6.37 8.14 6.83
CA VAL A 229 -6.61 7.84 8.26
C VAL A 229 -7.94 8.40 8.72
N PHE A 230 -8.11 9.72 8.64
CA PHE A 230 -9.20 10.39 9.34
C PHE A 230 -10.50 10.42 8.56
N ALA A 231 -10.49 10.41 7.23
CA ALA A 231 -11.75 10.39 6.48
C ALA A 231 -12.48 9.04 6.64
N ALA A 232 -11.76 7.92 6.55
CA ALA A 232 -12.35 6.61 6.80
C ALA A 232 -12.79 6.45 8.27
N PHE A 233 -12.00 6.95 9.23
CA PHE A 233 -12.35 6.95 10.65
C PHE A 233 -13.60 7.80 10.91
N LEU A 234 -13.71 9.00 10.31
CA LEU A 234 -14.87 9.87 10.40
C LEU A 234 -16.15 9.18 9.91
N MET A 235 -16.07 8.38 8.83
CA MET A 235 -17.22 7.61 8.33
C MET A 235 -17.75 6.64 9.39
N VAL A 236 -16.85 6.02 10.16
CA VAL A 236 -17.23 5.07 11.22
C VAL A 236 -17.70 5.80 12.47
N GLU A 237 -16.90 6.73 13.00
CA GLU A 237 -17.12 7.37 14.30
C GLU A 237 -18.31 8.35 14.28
N LYS A 238 -18.36 9.26 13.28
CA LYS A 238 -19.42 10.28 13.19
C LYS A 238 -20.68 9.78 12.51
N PHE A 239 -20.53 8.97 11.44
CA PHE A 239 -21.65 8.58 10.58
C PHE A 239 -22.11 7.13 10.78
N GLY A 240 -21.44 6.35 11.65
CA GLY A 240 -21.84 5.00 12.00
C GLY A 240 -21.75 3.99 10.85
N TYR A 241 -20.85 4.19 9.88
CA TYR A 241 -20.68 3.27 8.76
C TYR A 241 -20.17 1.91 9.27
N SER A 242 -20.85 0.84 8.86
CA SER A 242 -20.39 -0.52 9.11
C SER A 242 -19.13 -0.85 8.30
N ALA A 243 -18.41 -1.90 8.71
CA ALA A 243 -17.22 -2.36 7.98
C ALA A 243 -17.53 -2.75 6.53
N SER A 244 -18.72 -3.33 6.27
CA SER A 244 -19.18 -3.64 4.92
C SER A 244 -19.40 -2.37 4.08
N GLN A 245 -19.98 -1.34 4.65
CA GLN A 245 -20.18 -0.04 3.98
C GLN A 245 -18.85 0.66 3.68
N VAL A 246 -17.91 0.66 4.62
CA VAL A 246 -16.55 1.19 4.41
C VAL A 246 -15.84 0.40 3.31
N THR A 247 -15.94 -0.93 3.33
CA THR A 247 -15.37 -1.80 2.28
C THR A 247 -15.98 -1.50 0.90
N LEU A 248 -17.29 -1.23 0.85
CA LEU A 248 -17.97 -0.83 -0.39
C LEU A 248 -17.43 0.52 -0.92
N LEU A 249 -17.16 1.50 -0.05
CA LEU A 249 -16.54 2.76 -0.45
C LEU A 249 -15.15 2.54 -1.08
N PHE A 250 -14.33 1.67 -0.50
CA PHE A 250 -13.04 1.31 -1.09
C PHE A 250 -13.21 0.65 -2.47
N LEU A 251 -14.17 -0.24 -2.61
CA LEU A 251 -14.46 -0.90 -3.87
C LEU A 251 -14.88 0.12 -4.94
N VAL A 252 -15.77 1.05 -4.61
CA VAL A 252 -16.18 2.15 -5.51
C VAL A 252 -14.98 2.99 -5.95
N ASN A 253 -14.07 3.32 -5.03
CA ASN A 253 -12.86 4.09 -5.34
C ASN A 253 -11.94 3.34 -6.33
N TYR A 254 -11.76 2.03 -6.16
CA TYR A 254 -10.94 1.23 -7.08
C TYR A 254 -11.57 1.14 -8.47
N VAL A 255 -12.88 0.92 -8.55
CA VAL A 255 -13.62 0.93 -9.82
C VAL A 255 -13.50 2.29 -10.50
N PHE A 256 -13.66 3.38 -9.72
CA PHE A 256 -13.51 4.74 -10.24
C PHE A 256 -12.12 4.98 -10.80
N ASN A 257 -11.05 4.64 -10.06
CA ASN A 257 -9.68 4.77 -10.52
C ASN A 257 -9.44 3.99 -11.81
N TRP A 258 -9.96 2.79 -11.93
CA TRP A 258 -9.84 1.98 -13.14
C TRP A 258 -10.42 2.69 -14.37
N PHE A 259 -11.58 3.34 -14.25
CA PHE A 259 -12.21 4.06 -15.37
C PHE A 259 -11.54 5.41 -15.69
N PHE A 260 -11.02 6.13 -14.70
CA PHE A 260 -10.64 7.53 -14.86
C PHE A 260 -9.12 7.77 -14.84
N ALA A 261 -8.28 6.86 -14.35
CA ALA A 261 -6.83 7.09 -14.23
C ALA A 261 -6.18 7.46 -15.57
N GLU A 262 -6.55 6.78 -16.66
CA GLU A 262 -6.02 7.09 -17.99
C GLU A 262 -6.48 8.48 -18.50
N ARG A 263 -7.73 8.85 -18.23
CA ARG A 263 -8.27 10.17 -18.61
C ARG A 263 -7.58 11.29 -17.85
N ILE A 264 -7.32 11.09 -16.56
CA ILE A 264 -6.57 12.01 -15.71
C ILE A 264 -5.14 12.16 -16.23
N GLY A 265 -4.47 11.08 -16.58
CA GLY A 265 -3.13 11.12 -17.20
C GLY A 265 -3.11 11.94 -18.50
N ARG A 266 -4.09 11.76 -19.38
CA ARG A 266 -4.24 12.55 -20.61
C ARG A 266 -4.52 14.03 -20.31
N MET A 267 -5.30 14.32 -19.30
CA MET A 267 -5.58 15.68 -18.85
C MET A 267 -4.30 16.37 -18.36
N ILE A 268 -3.49 15.70 -17.53
CA ILE A 268 -2.19 16.21 -17.06
C ILE A 268 -1.28 16.50 -18.26
N SER A 269 -1.21 15.58 -19.23
CA SER A 269 -0.40 15.78 -20.44
C SER A 269 -0.85 16.97 -21.27
N ARG A 270 -2.16 17.29 -21.29
CA ARG A 270 -2.73 18.39 -22.06
C ARG A 270 -2.59 19.74 -21.40
N PHE A 271 -2.85 19.82 -20.09
CA PHE A 271 -2.92 21.10 -19.35
C PHE A 271 -1.63 21.39 -18.55
N GLY A 272 -0.73 20.44 -18.46
CA GLY A 272 0.52 20.52 -17.72
C GLY A 272 0.39 20.25 -16.22
N GLU A 273 1.50 19.89 -15.60
CA GLU A 273 1.58 19.47 -14.20
C GLU A 273 1.17 20.59 -13.23
N ARG A 274 1.60 21.82 -13.49
CA ARG A 274 1.27 22.98 -12.64
C ARG A 274 -0.24 23.19 -12.55
N THR A 275 -0.93 23.17 -13.69
CA THR A 275 -2.39 23.35 -13.73
C THR A 275 -3.12 22.21 -13.04
N ALA A 276 -2.68 20.96 -13.29
CA ALA A 276 -3.26 19.77 -12.65
C ALA A 276 -3.11 19.82 -11.13
N LEU A 277 -1.90 20.10 -10.62
CA LEU A 277 -1.64 20.22 -9.18
C LEU A 277 -2.40 21.39 -8.55
N THR A 278 -2.49 22.53 -9.23
CA THR A 278 -3.28 23.67 -8.72
C THR A 278 -4.75 23.29 -8.59
N PHE A 279 -5.31 22.64 -9.61
CA PHE A 279 -6.70 22.16 -9.58
C PHE A 279 -6.92 21.13 -8.47
N GLU A 280 -6.01 20.16 -8.32
CA GLU A 280 -6.03 19.18 -7.24
C GLU A 280 -6.07 19.85 -5.87
N TYR A 281 -5.10 20.72 -5.57
CA TYR A 281 -4.99 21.31 -4.24
C TYR A 281 -6.14 22.28 -3.92
N VAL A 282 -6.59 23.06 -4.90
CA VAL A 282 -7.78 23.92 -4.72
C VAL A 282 -9.02 23.08 -4.49
N GLY A 283 -9.24 22.02 -5.28
CA GLY A 283 -10.38 21.11 -5.10
C GLY A 283 -10.36 20.42 -3.73
N LEU A 284 -9.18 20.01 -3.26
CA LEU A 284 -9.01 19.39 -1.95
C LEU A 284 -9.29 20.35 -0.79
N ILE A 285 -8.95 21.63 -0.91
CA ILE A 285 -9.34 22.64 0.10
C ILE A 285 -10.86 22.62 0.28
N PHE A 286 -11.62 22.64 -0.81
CA PHE A 286 -13.09 22.57 -0.73
C PHE A 286 -13.58 21.27 -0.14
N VAL A 287 -12.98 20.13 -0.51
CA VAL A 287 -13.34 18.80 0.05
C VAL A 287 -13.10 18.78 1.56
N PHE A 288 -11.93 19.23 2.04
CA PHE A 288 -11.61 19.23 3.46
C PHE A 288 -12.49 20.19 4.26
N VAL A 289 -12.77 21.38 3.73
CA VAL A 289 -13.73 22.32 4.35
C VAL A 289 -15.12 21.67 4.42
N ALA A 290 -15.57 21.03 3.34
CA ALA A 290 -16.85 20.34 3.31
C ALA A 290 -16.92 19.20 4.35
N TYR A 291 -15.84 18.43 4.56
CA TYR A 291 -15.78 17.42 5.63
C TYR A 291 -15.97 18.01 7.02
N GLY A 292 -15.43 19.20 7.28
CA GLY A 292 -15.62 19.87 8.56
C GLY A 292 -17.05 20.35 8.81
N LEU A 293 -17.85 20.52 7.76
CA LEU A 293 -19.19 21.09 7.82
C LEU A 293 -20.30 20.09 7.53
N VAL A 294 -19.97 18.90 7.02
CA VAL A 294 -20.97 17.89 6.63
C VAL A 294 -21.55 17.18 7.84
N ASP A 295 -22.89 17.09 7.87
CA ASP A 295 -23.63 16.31 8.85
C ASP A 295 -24.46 15.19 8.21
N ASN A 296 -24.41 15.05 6.89
CA ASN A 296 -25.11 14.03 6.13
C ASN A 296 -24.15 12.92 5.69
N ALA A 297 -24.46 11.68 6.07
CA ALA A 297 -23.63 10.49 5.79
C ALA A 297 -23.43 10.22 4.29
N THR A 298 -24.48 10.41 3.48
CA THR A 298 -24.41 10.20 2.02
C THR A 298 -23.51 11.24 1.35
N LEU A 299 -23.60 12.51 1.80
CA LEU A 299 -22.72 13.57 1.30
C LEU A 299 -21.27 13.33 1.72
N ALA A 300 -21.03 12.86 2.95
CA ALA A 300 -19.69 12.47 3.41
C ALA A 300 -19.10 11.33 2.55
N ALA A 301 -19.91 10.33 2.20
CA ALA A 301 -19.49 9.26 1.29
C ALA A 301 -19.15 9.78 -0.12
N ALA A 302 -19.96 10.71 -0.63
CA ALA A 302 -19.67 11.34 -1.93
C ALA A 302 -18.37 12.16 -1.89
N LEU A 303 -18.11 12.89 -0.81
CA LEU A 303 -16.84 13.59 -0.59
C LEU A 303 -15.66 12.63 -0.51
N TYR A 304 -15.85 11.45 0.14
CA TYR A 304 -14.84 10.40 0.22
C TYR A 304 -14.43 9.89 -1.17
N VAL A 305 -15.39 9.63 -2.03
CA VAL A 305 -15.13 9.21 -3.41
C VAL A 305 -14.47 10.35 -4.21
N LEU A 306 -14.96 11.59 -4.06
CA LEU A 306 -14.42 12.76 -4.74
C LEU A 306 -12.95 13.02 -4.38
N ASP A 307 -12.56 12.88 -3.11
CA ASP A 307 -11.17 13.04 -2.69
C ASP A 307 -10.25 12.00 -3.36
N HIS A 308 -10.70 10.75 -3.42
CA HIS A 308 -9.95 9.70 -4.12
C HIS A 308 -9.73 9.99 -5.61
N MET A 309 -10.62 10.74 -6.25
CA MET A 309 -10.41 11.18 -7.64
C MET A 309 -9.20 12.11 -7.75
N PHE A 310 -9.00 12.98 -6.76
CA PHE A 310 -7.84 13.88 -6.73
C PHE A 310 -6.53 13.15 -6.49
N PHE A 311 -6.51 12.00 -5.80
CA PHE A 311 -5.27 11.23 -5.61
C PHE A 311 -4.61 10.78 -6.92
N ALA A 312 -5.38 10.49 -7.95
CA ALA A 312 -4.85 10.14 -9.24
C ALA A 312 -4.06 11.27 -9.90
N MET A 313 -4.30 12.53 -9.49
CA MET A 313 -3.56 13.70 -10.00
C MET A 313 -2.14 13.80 -9.44
N ALA A 314 -1.82 13.10 -8.34
CA ALA A 314 -0.46 13.02 -7.82
C ALA A 314 0.56 12.45 -8.83
N ILE A 315 0.10 11.79 -9.89
CA ILE A 315 0.92 11.42 -11.06
C ILE A 315 1.66 12.65 -11.60
N ALA A 316 1.07 13.85 -11.52
CA ALA A 316 1.69 15.10 -11.97
C ALA A 316 3.00 15.43 -11.22
N ILE A 317 3.17 15.00 -9.96
CA ILE A 317 4.43 15.18 -9.21
C ILE A 317 5.53 14.30 -9.83
N SER A 318 5.21 13.05 -10.17
CA SER A 318 6.16 12.13 -10.79
C SER A 318 6.56 12.58 -12.19
N THR A 319 5.60 13.03 -13.00
CA THR A 319 5.89 13.56 -14.36
C THR A 319 6.66 14.88 -14.31
N TYR A 320 6.40 15.73 -13.33
CA TYR A 320 7.21 16.91 -13.07
C TYR A 320 8.66 16.54 -12.77
N PHE A 321 8.90 15.56 -11.87
CA PHE A 321 10.25 15.09 -11.57
C PHE A 321 10.96 14.55 -12.82
N GLN A 322 10.29 13.73 -13.61
CA GLN A 322 10.86 13.20 -14.86
C GLN A 322 11.34 14.30 -15.82
N LYS A 323 10.66 15.46 -15.84
CA LYS A 323 11.05 16.60 -16.68
C LYS A 323 12.28 17.35 -16.19
N ILE A 324 12.51 17.42 -14.87
CA ILE A 324 13.60 18.19 -14.27
C ILE A 324 14.81 17.34 -13.90
N ALA A 325 14.63 16.02 -13.76
CA ALA A 325 15.68 15.12 -13.31
C ALA A 325 16.73 14.84 -14.39
N ASP A 326 17.98 14.72 -13.96
CA ASP A 326 19.01 14.13 -14.79
C ASP A 326 18.67 12.66 -15.02
N PRO A 327 18.84 12.12 -16.23
CA PRO A 327 18.61 10.70 -16.51
C PRO A 327 19.32 9.74 -15.56
N LYS A 328 20.47 10.15 -14.99
CA LYS A 328 21.23 9.37 -14.00
C LYS A 328 20.61 9.38 -12.60
N ASP A 329 19.72 10.33 -12.33
CA ASP A 329 19.06 10.51 -11.03
C ASP A 329 17.61 9.96 -11.01
N MET A 330 17.18 9.30 -12.09
CA MET A 330 15.83 8.74 -12.21
C MET A 330 15.69 7.30 -11.68
N ALA A 331 16.80 6.68 -11.29
CA ALA A 331 16.84 5.30 -10.79
C ALA A 331 16.70 5.22 -9.27
#